data_d862d2f49c091660d9588a653f33992c
#
_entry.id   d862d2f49c091660d9588a653f33992c
#
_cell.length_a   1.000
_cell.length_b   1.000
_cell.length_c   1.000
_cell.angle_alpha   90.00
_cell.angle_beta   90.00
_cell.angle_gamma   90.00
#
_symmetry.space_group_name_H-M   'P 1'
#
loop_
_entity.id
_entity.type
_entity.pdbx_description
1 polymer ?
#
loop_
_entity_poly.entity_id
_entity_poly.type
_entity_poly.pdbx_seq_one_letter_code
_entity_poly.pdbx_strand_id
1 'polypeptide(L)'
;PGGVPAWDPLWGKHPGGPEEEKIVAAYPDQFAVEFARGVVWGVQPMVHNFLMRDVANPRIAKDIQFMKDSAKFYHDHKDFLFDGEMLKPARFTCATKRVPFLRTSSYKRPHESKVCVQRAMPAVFHSEWRAPDGRVAAVLVNWTREEQEYEIEFGGVKRRGKLSPLSWRLLNFAPDV
;
A
#
# COMPACT_ATOMS: atom_id res chain seq x y z
N PRO A 1 -14.59 -0.10 5.98
CA PRO A 1 -13.86 0.84 5.15
C PRO A 1 -13.35 1.98 6.03
N GLY A 2 -12.26 1.80 6.67
CA GLY A 2 -11.55 2.85 7.40
C GLY A 2 -10.43 3.38 6.51
N GLY A 3 -10.17 4.69 6.56
CA GLY A 3 -9.00 5.25 5.92
C GLY A 3 -7.70 4.62 6.43
N VAL A 4 -6.61 4.93 5.77
CA VAL A 4 -5.28 4.45 6.16
C VAL A 4 -4.87 5.13 7.47
N PRO A 5 -4.70 4.41 8.59
CA PRO A 5 -4.40 5.01 9.89
C PRO A 5 -3.14 5.88 9.89
N ALA A 6 -2.14 5.53 9.08
CA ALA A 6 -0.92 6.33 8.97
C ALA A 6 -1.12 7.71 8.30
N TRP A 7 -2.29 7.99 7.75
CA TRP A 7 -2.66 9.32 7.28
C TRP A 7 -3.20 10.23 8.39
N ASP A 8 -3.59 9.66 9.51
CA ASP A 8 -4.15 10.42 10.62
C ASP A 8 -3.09 11.34 11.25
N PRO A 9 -3.54 12.44 11.91
CA PRO A 9 -2.64 13.28 12.71
C PRO A 9 -1.95 12.50 13.83
N LEU A 10 -0.73 12.85 14.14
CA LEU A 10 -0.05 12.42 15.37
C LEU A 10 -0.72 13.06 16.58
N TRP A 11 -1.73 12.38 17.12
CA TRP A 11 -2.42 12.83 18.34
C TRP A 11 -1.43 12.98 19.50
N GLY A 12 -1.37 14.17 20.09
CA GLY A 12 -0.52 14.49 21.25
C GLY A 12 0.21 15.82 21.14
N LYS A 13 0.22 16.45 19.98
CA LYS A 13 0.29 17.90 19.85
C LYS A 13 -1.15 18.37 19.66
N HIS A 14 -1.57 19.39 20.38
CA HIS A 14 -2.95 19.84 20.51
C HIS A 14 -3.76 19.76 19.19
N PRO A 15 -4.99 19.22 19.23
CA PRO A 15 -5.94 19.39 18.13
C PRO A 15 -6.12 20.89 17.89
N GLY A 16 -5.84 21.35 16.66
CA GLY A 16 -5.96 22.76 16.31
C GLY A 16 -4.69 23.61 16.51
N GLY A 17 -3.57 23.01 16.85
CA GLY A 17 -2.27 23.70 16.77
C GLY A 17 -1.87 23.91 15.30
N PRO A 18 -1.04 24.95 15.01
CA PRO A 18 -0.68 25.33 13.64
C PRO A 18 0.07 24.25 12.85
N GLU A 19 0.50 23.17 13.47
CA GLU A 19 1.23 22.08 12.84
C GLU A 19 0.77 20.72 13.40
N GLU A 20 -0.36 20.21 12.90
CA GLU A 20 -0.67 18.80 13.04
C GLU A 20 0.25 17.99 12.11
N GLU A 21 1.32 17.46 12.66
CA GLU A 21 2.16 16.52 11.94
C GLU A 21 1.38 15.22 11.72
N LYS A 22 1.21 14.81 10.47
CA LYS A 22 0.60 13.53 10.14
C LYS A 22 1.57 12.38 10.39
N ILE A 23 1.05 11.20 10.73
CA ILE A 23 1.84 9.99 10.95
C ILE A 23 2.70 9.67 9.73
N VAL A 24 2.21 9.89 8.52
CA VAL A 24 2.95 9.68 7.28
C VAL A 24 4.27 10.46 7.23
N ALA A 25 4.36 11.64 7.83
CA ALA A 25 5.60 12.43 7.85
C ALA A 25 6.66 11.81 8.78
N ALA A 26 6.23 11.16 9.87
CA ALA A 26 7.12 10.52 10.84
C ALA A 26 7.35 9.03 10.56
N TYR A 27 6.36 8.36 9.95
CA TYR A 27 6.35 6.93 9.66
C TYR A 27 5.93 6.67 8.20
N PRO A 28 6.70 7.14 7.21
CA PRO A 28 6.30 7.05 5.81
C PRO A 28 6.21 5.60 5.31
N ASP A 29 7.04 4.70 5.82
CA ASP A 29 6.98 3.28 5.44
C ASP A 29 5.70 2.62 5.98
N GLN A 30 5.20 3.01 7.16
CA GLN A 30 3.91 2.54 7.67
C GLN A 30 2.77 2.96 6.73
N PHE A 31 2.74 4.22 6.30
CA PHE A 31 1.76 4.70 5.34
C PHE A 31 1.80 3.90 4.04
N ALA A 32 3.00 3.73 3.46
CA ALA A 32 3.18 3.01 2.20
C ALA A 32 2.70 1.54 2.31
N VAL A 33 3.03 0.85 3.41
CA VAL A 33 2.56 -0.52 3.69
C VAL A 33 1.04 -0.59 3.80
N GLU A 34 0.43 0.28 4.61
CA GLU A 34 -1.03 0.24 4.86
C GLU A 34 -1.79 0.55 3.58
N PHE A 35 -1.34 1.56 2.82
CA PHE A 35 -1.98 1.96 1.57
C PHE A 35 -1.82 0.90 0.48
N ALA A 36 -0.59 0.41 0.26
CA ALA A 36 -0.30 -0.64 -0.72
C ALA A 36 -1.08 -1.92 -0.45
N ARG A 37 -1.15 -2.35 0.82
CA ARG A 37 -1.92 -3.53 1.22
C ARG A 37 -3.40 -3.43 0.90
N GLY A 38 -3.98 -2.26 1.18
CA GLY A 38 -5.39 -2.03 0.85
C GLY A 38 -5.64 -2.21 -0.65
N VAL A 39 -4.89 -1.48 -1.46
CA VAL A 39 -5.08 -1.45 -2.91
C VAL A 39 -4.79 -2.81 -3.57
N VAL A 40 -3.71 -3.49 -3.18
CA VAL A 40 -3.38 -4.81 -3.77
C VAL A 40 -4.46 -5.85 -3.50
N TRP A 41 -5.23 -5.69 -2.42
CA TRP A 41 -6.37 -6.55 -2.09
C TRP A 41 -7.73 -6.01 -2.58
N GLY A 42 -7.72 -5.13 -3.56
CA GLY A 42 -8.92 -4.61 -4.19
C GLY A 42 -9.70 -3.57 -3.37
N VAL A 43 -9.13 -3.11 -2.25
CA VAL A 43 -9.75 -2.02 -1.48
C VAL A 43 -9.55 -0.72 -2.23
N GLN A 44 -10.64 -0.02 -2.51
CA GLN A 44 -10.58 1.28 -3.16
C GLN A 44 -9.67 2.24 -2.37
N PRO A 45 -8.67 2.88 -3.03
CA PRO A 45 -7.75 3.79 -2.36
C PRO A 45 -8.50 5.00 -1.81
N MET A 46 -8.40 5.20 -0.49
CA MET A 46 -9.06 6.30 0.20
C MET A 46 -8.22 6.78 1.37
N VAL A 47 -8.15 8.09 1.52
CA VAL A 47 -7.61 8.75 2.70
C VAL A 47 -8.61 9.78 3.22
N HIS A 48 -8.70 9.91 4.54
CA HIS A 48 -9.54 10.91 5.18
C HIS A 48 -8.77 12.22 5.40
N ASN A 49 -9.47 13.34 5.51
CA ASN A 49 -8.88 14.63 5.88
C ASN A 49 -7.70 15.05 4.98
N PHE A 50 -7.85 14.83 3.66
CA PHE A 50 -6.88 15.30 2.68
C PHE A 50 -7.04 16.81 2.49
N LEU A 51 -6.03 17.58 2.84
CA LEU A 51 -6.07 19.03 2.80
C LEU A 51 -5.10 19.57 1.75
N MET A 52 -5.39 20.75 1.20
CA MET A 52 -4.50 21.40 0.21
C MET A 52 -3.08 21.64 0.75
N ARG A 53 -2.93 21.91 2.05
CA ARG A 53 -1.62 22.01 2.71
C ARG A 53 -0.80 20.73 2.66
N ASP A 54 -1.45 19.57 2.57
CA ASP A 54 -0.75 18.27 2.46
C ASP A 54 -0.08 18.15 1.09
N VAL A 55 -0.74 18.62 0.03
CA VAL A 55 -0.19 18.62 -1.35
C VAL A 55 1.07 19.49 -1.44
N ALA A 56 1.09 20.59 -0.70
CA ALA A 56 2.21 21.54 -0.70
C ALA A 56 3.36 21.12 0.25
N ASN A 57 3.18 20.06 1.06
CA ASN A 57 4.19 19.64 2.03
C ASN A 57 5.31 18.81 1.38
N PRO A 58 6.55 19.34 1.27
CA PRO A 58 7.64 18.62 0.60
C PRO A 58 8.08 17.35 1.34
N ARG A 59 7.82 17.23 2.65
CA ARG A 59 8.21 16.07 3.46
C ARG A 59 7.45 14.81 3.07
N ILE A 60 6.23 14.95 2.55
CA ILE A 60 5.36 13.84 2.15
C ILE A 60 5.06 13.81 0.65
N ALA A 61 5.81 14.58 -0.14
CA ALA A 61 5.57 14.69 -1.58
C ALA A 61 5.65 13.33 -2.30
N LYS A 62 6.59 12.46 -1.92
CA LYS A 62 6.73 11.10 -2.48
C LYS A 62 5.54 10.20 -2.09
N ASP A 63 5.00 10.38 -0.89
CA ASP A 63 3.86 9.62 -0.41
C ASP A 63 2.57 10.06 -1.10
N ILE A 64 2.42 11.37 -1.34
CA ILE A 64 1.35 11.94 -2.17
C ILE A 64 1.43 11.41 -3.61
N GLN A 65 2.64 11.35 -4.19
CA GLN A 65 2.81 10.81 -5.54
C GLN A 65 2.46 9.32 -5.57
N PHE A 66 2.96 8.53 -4.62
CA PHE A 66 2.60 7.10 -4.50
C PHE A 66 1.10 6.88 -4.36
N MET A 67 0.41 7.72 -3.60
CA MET A 67 -1.05 7.69 -3.46
C MET A 67 -1.76 7.95 -4.80
N LYS A 68 -1.31 8.96 -5.56
CA LYS A 68 -1.85 9.28 -6.89
C LYS A 68 -1.62 8.12 -7.88
N ASP A 69 -0.41 7.57 -7.89
CA ASP A 69 -0.04 6.46 -8.77
C ASP A 69 -0.85 5.20 -8.43
N SER A 70 -1.09 4.96 -7.14
CA SER A 70 -1.93 3.86 -6.67
C SER A 70 -3.40 4.03 -7.09
N ALA A 71 -3.95 5.24 -6.97
CA ALA A 71 -5.31 5.53 -7.40
C ALA A 71 -5.47 5.38 -8.93
N LYS A 72 -4.47 5.87 -9.68
CA LYS A 72 -4.43 5.68 -11.13
C LYS A 72 -4.34 4.21 -11.49
N PHE A 73 -3.43 3.46 -10.87
CA PHE A 73 -3.27 2.03 -11.10
C PHE A 73 -4.57 1.26 -10.81
N TYR A 74 -5.23 1.55 -9.70
CA TYR A 74 -6.52 0.95 -9.36
C TYR A 74 -7.58 1.23 -10.42
N HIS A 75 -7.69 2.47 -10.88
CA HIS A 75 -8.64 2.86 -11.90
C HIS A 75 -8.34 2.19 -13.25
N ASP A 76 -7.08 2.17 -13.67
CA ASP A 76 -6.67 1.59 -14.96
C ASP A 76 -6.86 0.06 -14.99
N HIS A 77 -6.91 -0.60 -13.83
CA HIS A 77 -7.04 -2.05 -13.66
C HIS A 77 -8.27 -2.45 -12.83
N LYS A 78 -9.32 -1.64 -12.88
CA LYS A 78 -10.56 -1.89 -12.15
C LYS A 78 -11.23 -3.20 -12.54
N ASP A 79 -11.06 -3.66 -13.78
CA ASP A 79 -11.52 -4.94 -14.28
C ASP A 79 -10.98 -6.14 -13.47
N PHE A 80 -9.79 -6.01 -12.88
CA PHE A 80 -9.25 -6.97 -11.93
C PHE A 80 -9.62 -6.62 -10.50
N LEU A 81 -9.28 -5.40 -10.05
CA LEU A 81 -9.30 -5.02 -8.63
C LEU A 81 -10.69 -4.70 -8.07
N PHE A 82 -11.66 -4.38 -8.91
CA PHE A 82 -13.02 -4.04 -8.52
C PHE A 82 -14.05 -5.04 -9.04
N ASP A 83 -14.00 -5.33 -10.35
CA ASP A 83 -14.96 -6.21 -11.02
C ASP A 83 -14.50 -7.68 -11.03
N GLY A 84 -13.24 -7.95 -10.69
CA GLY A 84 -12.62 -9.27 -10.77
C GLY A 84 -12.79 -10.13 -9.52
N GLU A 85 -12.41 -11.38 -9.68
CA GLU A 85 -12.35 -12.40 -8.63
C GLU A 85 -10.92 -12.53 -8.12
N MET A 86 -10.70 -12.40 -6.80
CA MET A 86 -9.41 -12.68 -6.19
C MET A 86 -9.18 -14.21 -6.16
N LEU A 87 -8.05 -14.62 -6.70
CA LEU A 87 -7.66 -16.02 -6.80
C LEU A 87 -6.80 -16.46 -5.60
N LYS A 88 -6.50 -17.75 -5.56
CA LYS A 88 -5.54 -18.31 -4.62
C LYS A 88 -4.17 -17.65 -4.82
N PRO A 89 -3.46 -17.28 -3.73
CA PRO A 89 -2.16 -16.65 -3.85
C PRO A 89 -1.14 -17.53 -4.58
N ALA A 90 -0.35 -16.90 -5.45
CA ALA A 90 0.83 -17.50 -6.06
C ALA A 90 1.88 -17.88 -5.02
N ARG A 91 2.80 -18.78 -5.37
CA ARG A 91 4.06 -18.89 -4.64
C ARG A 91 4.91 -17.66 -4.95
N PHE A 92 5.26 -16.91 -3.91
CA PHE A 92 5.95 -15.63 -4.07
C PHE A 92 7.16 -15.51 -3.15
N THR A 93 8.24 -14.94 -3.66
CA THR A 93 9.46 -14.70 -2.90
C THR A 93 9.97 -13.29 -3.17
N CYS A 94 10.25 -12.55 -2.12
CA CYS A 94 10.91 -11.24 -2.13
C CYS A 94 11.66 -11.01 -0.82
N ALA A 95 12.39 -9.91 -0.72
CA ALA A 95 13.01 -9.49 0.52
C ALA A 95 11.97 -9.17 1.60
N THR A 96 12.38 -9.22 2.86
CA THR A 96 11.60 -8.79 4.02
C THR A 96 12.23 -7.54 4.61
N LYS A 97 11.42 -6.54 4.94
CA LYS A 97 11.84 -5.29 5.55
C LYS A 97 11.20 -5.12 6.94
N ARG A 98 11.96 -4.64 7.91
CA ARG A 98 11.43 -4.25 9.22
C ARG A 98 10.89 -2.83 9.15
N VAL A 99 9.65 -2.65 9.59
CA VAL A 99 8.94 -1.38 9.55
C VAL A 99 8.47 -1.00 10.94
N PRO A 100 8.76 0.22 11.39
CA PRO A 100 8.20 0.74 12.62
C PRO A 100 6.72 1.11 12.40
N PHE A 101 5.84 0.49 13.18
CA PHE A 101 4.41 0.81 13.20
C PHE A 101 4.06 1.52 14.49
N LEU A 102 3.56 2.73 14.36
CA LEU A 102 2.89 3.41 15.46
C LEU A 102 1.48 2.81 15.59
N ARG A 103 1.22 2.16 16.72
CA ARG A 103 -0.14 1.68 17.02
C ARG A 103 -1.00 2.89 17.36
N THR A 104 -1.83 3.28 16.39
CA THR A 104 -2.89 4.26 16.62
C THR A 104 -4.21 3.51 16.76
N SER A 105 -5.05 4.00 17.61
CA SER A 105 -6.45 3.62 17.67
C SER A 105 -7.24 4.91 17.70
N SER A 106 -8.10 5.12 16.72
CA SER A 106 -9.03 6.25 16.69
C SER A 106 -9.98 6.28 17.90
N TYR A 107 -10.03 5.18 18.65
CA TYR A 107 -10.83 5.04 19.86
C TYR A 107 -10.02 5.19 21.16
N LYS A 108 -8.69 5.34 21.05
CA LYS A 108 -7.84 5.55 22.23
C LYS A 108 -7.77 7.02 22.62
N ARG A 109 -7.87 7.26 23.92
CA ARG A 109 -7.78 8.61 24.47
C ARG A 109 -6.36 9.20 24.23
N PRO A 110 -6.24 10.53 24.07
CA PRO A 110 -4.97 11.18 23.69
C PRO A 110 -3.78 10.92 24.63
N HIS A 111 -4.04 10.50 25.86
CA HIS A 111 -3.01 10.24 26.88
C HIS A 111 -2.56 8.77 26.96
N GLU A 112 -3.16 7.88 26.19
CA GLU A 112 -2.70 6.49 26.14
C GLU A 112 -1.37 6.42 25.39
N SER A 113 -0.41 5.69 25.96
CA SER A 113 0.95 5.58 25.43
C SER A 113 0.98 5.14 23.98
N LYS A 114 1.66 5.92 23.13
CA LYS A 114 1.93 5.55 21.74
C LYS A 114 2.96 4.43 21.74
N VAL A 115 2.56 3.25 21.34
CA VAL A 115 3.47 2.10 21.24
C VAL A 115 3.92 1.97 19.79
N CYS A 116 5.21 2.15 19.55
CA CYS A 116 5.83 1.81 18.28
C CYS A 116 6.28 0.35 18.34
N VAL A 117 5.82 -0.45 17.37
CA VAL A 117 6.19 -1.86 17.25
C VAL A 117 6.89 -2.09 15.91
N GLN A 118 7.95 -2.88 15.91
CA GLN A 118 8.62 -3.31 14.70
C GLN A 118 7.92 -4.53 14.10
N ARG A 119 7.60 -4.47 12.82
CA ARG A 119 7.00 -5.58 12.09
C ARG A 119 7.85 -5.94 10.88
N ALA A 120 8.07 -7.24 10.68
CA ALA A 120 8.65 -7.76 9.45
C ALA A 120 7.56 -7.85 8.38
N MET A 121 7.76 -7.20 7.25
CA MET A 121 6.81 -7.14 6.14
C MET A 121 7.52 -7.54 4.84
N PRO A 122 6.86 -8.31 3.94
CA PRO A 122 7.37 -8.50 2.59
C PRO A 122 7.59 -7.15 1.91
N ALA A 123 8.71 -6.96 1.23
CA ALA A 123 9.03 -5.72 0.53
C ALA A 123 8.13 -5.47 -0.69
N VAL A 124 7.59 -6.54 -1.25
CA VAL A 124 6.60 -6.52 -2.34
C VAL A 124 5.36 -7.24 -1.87
N PHE A 125 4.19 -6.62 -2.00
CA PHE A 125 2.92 -7.30 -1.86
C PHE A 125 2.41 -7.75 -3.22
N HIS A 126 1.60 -8.80 -3.22
CA HIS A 126 1.00 -9.34 -4.42
C HIS A 126 -0.41 -9.88 -4.15
N SER A 127 -1.18 -10.02 -5.21
CA SER A 127 -2.46 -10.70 -5.26
C SER A 127 -2.75 -11.13 -6.70
N GLU A 128 -3.47 -12.21 -6.86
CA GLU A 128 -3.84 -12.77 -8.15
C GLU A 128 -5.33 -12.59 -8.39
N TRP A 129 -5.67 -12.24 -9.62
CA TRP A 129 -7.01 -11.86 -10.00
C TRP A 129 -7.42 -12.46 -11.33
N ARG A 130 -8.71 -12.77 -11.46
CA ARG A 130 -9.38 -13.07 -12.72
C ARG A 130 -10.36 -11.97 -13.05
N ALA A 131 -10.19 -11.31 -14.19
CA ALA A 131 -11.15 -10.34 -14.71
C ALA A 131 -12.42 -11.04 -15.23
N PRO A 132 -13.57 -10.35 -15.37
CA PRO A 132 -14.82 -10.92 -15.88
C PRO A 132 -14.71 -11.53 -17.28
N ASP A 133 -13.76 -11.07 -18.08
CA ASP A 133 -13.47 -11.60 -19.44
C ASP A 133 -12.56 -12.83 -19.43
N GLY A 134 -12.18 -13.34 -18.25
CA GLY A 134 -11.34 -14.52 -18.08
C GLY A 134 -9.83 -14.26 -18.06
N ARG A 135 -9.38 -13.05 -18.32
CA ARG A 135 -7.94 -12.71 -18.19
C ARG A 135 -7.49 -12.92 -16.75
N VAL A 136 -6.27 -13.45 -16.60
CA VAL A 136 -5.66 -13.68 -15.28
C VAL A 136 -4.40 -12.84 -15.14
N ALA A 137 -4.26 -12.17 -14.00
CA ALA A 137 -3.10 -11.36 -13.72
C ALA A 137 -2.71 -11.38 -12.23
N ALA A 138 -1.42 -11.15 -11.96
CA ALA A 138 -0.96 -10.78 -10.64
C ALA A 138 -0.74 -9.27 -10.56
N VAL A 139 -1.24 -8.67 -9.51
CA VAL A 139 -0.98 -7.28 -9.12
C VAL A 139 0.16 -7.29 -8.13
N LEU A 140 1.22 -6.54 -8.42
CA LEU A 140 2.40 -6.41 -7.58
C LEU A 140 2.59 -4.96 -7.17
N VAL A 141 3.04 -4.72 -5.93
CA VAL A 141 3.44 -3.40 -5.46
C VAL A 141 4.71 -3.45 -4.64
N ASN A 142 5.71 -2.68 -5.04
CA ASN A 142 6.85 -2.34 -4.21
C ASN A 142 6.50 -1.08 -3.40
N TRP A 143 6.22 -1.24 -2.13
CA TRP A 143 5.94 -0.15 -1.21
C TRP A 143 7.22 0.48 -0.63
N THR A 144 8.38 -0.12 -0.88
CA THR A 144 9.66 0.37 -0.35
C THR A 144 10.24 1.50 -1.20
N ARG A 145 11.23 2.20 -0.66
CA ARG A 145 11.92 3.31 -1.32
C ARG A 145 13.18 2.87 -2.08
N GLU A 146 13.34 1.57 -2.26
CA GLU A 146 14.46 0.91 -2.95
C GLU A 146 13.91 -0.04 -4.01
N GLU A 147 14.70 -0.33 -5.06
CA GLU A 147 14.36 -1.36 -6.03
C GLU A 147 14.28 -2.73 -5.32
N GLN A 148 13.27 -3.52 -5.66
CA GLN A 148 13.05 -4.85 -5.07
C GLN A 148 13.00 -5.93 -6.15
N GLU A 149 13.72 -7.01 -5.93
CA GLU A 149 13.61 -8.22 -6.74
C GLU A 149 12.47 -9.10 -6.23
N TYR A 150 11.83 -9.81 -7.15
CA TYR A 150 10.80 -10.78 -6.82
C TYR A 150 10.88 -12.00 -7.73
N GLU A 151 10.36 -13.10 -7.19
CA GLU A 151 10.06 -14.31 -7.95
C GLU A 151 8.60 -14.70 -7.68
N ILE A 152 7.84 -14.99 -8.73
CA ILE A 152 6.45 -15.44 -8.65
C ILE A 152 6.27 -16.71 -9.49
N GLU A 153 5.55 -17.69 -8.92
CA GLU A 153 5.15 -18.90 -9.61
C GLU A 153 3.63 -19.09 -9.47
N PHE A 154 2.93 -19.02 -10.59
CA PHE A 154 1.48 -19.14 -10.66
C PHE A 154 1.09 -20.01 -11.85
N GLY A 155 0.20 -21.01 -11.62
CA GLY A 155 -0.21 -21.96 -12.65
C GLY A 155 0.94 -22.69 -13.38
N GLY A 156 2.02 -23.01 -12.66
CA GLY A 156 3.21 -23.64 -13.24
C GLY A 156 4.13 -22.68 -13.98
N VAL A 157 3.73 -21.43 -14.19
CA VAL A 157 4.55 -20.40 -14.84
C VAL A 157 5.37 -19.64 -13.80
N LYS A 158 6.69 -19.67 -13.96
CA LYS A 158 7.64 -18.99 -13.09
C LYS A 158 8.18 -17.73 -13.75
N ARG A 159 8.15 -16.60 -13.04
CA ARG A 159 8.71 -15.32 -13.48
C ARG A 159 9.55 -14.69 -12.41
N ARG A 160 10.57 -13.96 -12.84
CA ARG A 160 11.42 -13.13 -12.01
C ARG A 160 11.46 -11.71 -12.55
N GLY A 161 11.64 -10.74 -11.69
CA GLY A 161 11.75 -9.36 -12.12
C GLY A 161 12.15 -8.42 -10.99
N LYS A 162 12.18 -7.15 -11.34
CA LYS A 162 12.47 -6.06 -10.43
C LYS A 162 11.33 -5.03 -10.48
N LEU A 163 11.06 -4.41 -9.35
CA LEU A 163 10.12 -3.31 -9.21
C LEU A 163 10.85 -2.08 -8.69
N SER A 164 10.68 -0.97 -9.38
CA SER A 164 11.18 0.33 -8.93
C SER A 164 10.58 0.72 -7.57
N PRO A 165 11.21 1.65 -6.84
CA PRO A 165 10.67 2.16 -5.58
C PRO A 165 9.24 2.70 -5.75
N LEU A 166 8.37 2.46 -4.77
CA LEU A 166 7.00 2.99 -4.71
C LEU A 166 6.24 2.80 -6.04
N SER A 167 6.28 1.59 -6.61
CA SER A 167 5.72 1.31 -7.93
C SER A 167 4.80 0.10 -7.97
N TRP A 168 3.92 0.11 -8.96
CA TRP A 168 2.95 -0.93 -9.26
C TRP A 168 3.27 -1.67 -10.55
N ARG A 169 2.85 -2.92 -10.65
CA ARG A 169 2.91 -3.70 -11.88
C ARG A 169 1.77 -4.69 -11.97
N LEU A 170 1.16 -4.79 -13.15
CA LEU A 170 0.29 -5.88 -13.54
C LEU A 170 1.10 -6.89 -14.36
N LEU A 171 1.06 -8.16 -13.96
CA LEU A 171 1.65 -9.28 -14.69
C LEU A 171 0.54 -10.16 -15.23
N ASN A 172 0.33 -10.16 -16.54
CA ASN A 172 -0.65 -11.03 -17.15
C ASN A 172 -0.14 -12.47 -17.24
N PHE A 173 -1.00 -13.43 -16.97
CA PHE A 173 -0.79 -14.87 -17.17
C PHE A 173 -1.71 -15.37 -18.30
N ALA A 174 -1.38 -16.52 -18.89
CA ALA A 174 -2.29 -17.15 -19.82
C ALA A 174 -3.60 -17.55 -19.14
N PRO A 175 -4.75 -17.55 -19.85
CA PRO A 175 -6.06 -17.83 -19.25
C PRO A 175 -6.21 -19.24 -18.64
N ASP A 176 -5.37 -20.18 -19.05
CA ASP A 176 -5.43 -21.60 -18.64
C ASP A 176 -4.58 -21.90 -17.39
N VAL A 177 -4.25 -20.88 -16.61
CA VAL A 177 -3.40 -20.98 -15.41
C VAL A 177 -4.23 -21.01 -14.14
#